data_586034a2fb9f39105ca22978fad946e7
#
_entry.id   586034a2fb9f39105ca22978fad946e7
#
_cell.length_a   1.000
_cell.length_b   1.000
_cell.length_c   1.000
_cell.angle_alpha   90.00
_cell.angle_beta   90.00
_cell.angle_gamma   90.00
#
_symmetry.space_group_name_H-M   'P 1'
#
loop_
_entity.id
_entity.type
_entity.pdbx_description
1 polymer ?
#
loop_
_entity_poly.entity_id
_entity_poly.type
_entity_poly.pdbx_seq_one_letter_code
_entity_poly.pdbx_strand_id
1 'polypeptide(L)'
;MIIAFLFVSTGLPYAWATGQVKKGRDLANILNAGLKTAIPLMTTTFMACVFIDMVNKSNIFKIVAIAGAEVLKGAHVGVLPLCLLVIIVTTLVNPFMTSGSSKWLLIAPMVVPMFAVLHVHPAYAQLAYRIGDSCTNICSPLHSALPVIIGLLEEYQAEGLIPLRPGETEQPEIGMGTIFSLTIPYSMVLLSTMTVMFIIWMVLGLPIGPGVTMYI
;
A
#
# COMPACT_ATOMS: atom_id res chain seq x y z
N MET A 1 -15.30 -12.60 4.99
CA MET A 1 -16.69 -13.09 5.01
C MET A 1 -17.70 -11.95 5.11
N ILE A 2 -17.64 -11.04 6.10
CA ILE A 2 -18.62 -9.94 6.29
C ILE A 2 -18.71 -9.03 5.06
N ILE A 3 -17.57 -8.60 4.50
CA ILE A 3 -17.52 -7.73 3.31
C ILE A 3 -18.16 -8.42 2.10
N ALA A 4 -17.85 -9.69 1.85
CA ALA A 4 -18.45 -10.45 0.76
C ALA A 4 -19.97 -10.58 0.93
N PHE A 5 -20.43 -10.81 2.16
CA PHE A 5 -21.86 -10.85 2.48
C PHE A 5 -22.54 -9.50 2.22
N LEU A 6 -21.92 -8.39 2.59
CA LEU A 6 -22.41 -7.05 2.31
C LEU A 6 -22.56 -6.80 0.80
N PHE A 7 -21.55 -7.15 0.01
CA PHE A 7 -21.63 -6.99 -1.45
C PHE A 7 -22.73 -7.85 -2.08
N VAL A 8 -22.88 -9.09 -1.63
CA VAL A 8 -23.93 -9.99 -2.11
C VAL A 8 -25.30 -9.49 -1.68
N SER A 9 -25.47 -9.06 -0.43
CA SER A 9 -26.75 -8.59 0.10
C SER A 9 -27.23 -7.25 -0.52
N THR A 10 -26.32 -6.45 -1.02
CA THR A 10 -26.67 -5.20 -1.72
C THR A 10 -26.77 -5.40 -3.24
N GLY A 11 -25.88 -6.17 -3.84
CA GLY A 11 -25.79 -6.39 -5.27
C GLY A 11 -26.94 -7.24 -5.85
N LEU A 12 -27.36 -8.29 -5.15
CA LEU A 12 -28.45 -9.15 -5.62
C LEU A 12 -29.82 -8.43 -5.66
N PRO A 13 -30.26 -7.71 -4.63
CA PRO A 13 -31.49 -6.95 -4.68
C PRO A 13 -31.46 -5.86 -5.75
N TYR A 14 -30.30 -5.20 -5.94
CA TYR A 14 -30.14 -4.21 -6.99
C TYR A 14 -30.31 -4.82 -8.40
N ALA A 15 -29.66 -5.95 -8.66
CA ALA A 15 -29.77 -6.65 -9.94
C ALA A 15 -31.21 -7.14 -10.22
N TRP A 16 -31.96 -7.50 -9.17
CA TRP A 16 -33.37 -7.83 -9.27
C TRP A 16 -34.23 -6.59 -9.55
N ALA A 17 -34.02 -5.51 -8.81
CA ALA A 17 -34.78 -4.27 -8.97
C ALA A 17 -34.57 -3.64 -10.35
N THR A 18 -33.36 -3.72 -10.93
CA THR A 18 -33.03 -3.24 -12.27
C THR A 18 -33.46 -4.19 -13.40
N GLY A 19 -34.00 -5.38 -13.04
CA GLY A 19 -34.47 -6.36 -14.01
C GLY A 19 -33.36 -7.11 -14.78
N GLN A 20 -32.10 -6.99 -14.33
CA GLN A 20 -30.96 -7.71 -14.91
C GLN A 20 -31.00 -9.20 -14.59
N VAL A 21 -31.58 -9.58 -13.46
CA VAL A 21 -31.77 -10.98 -13.05
C VAL A 21 -33.26 -11.31 -13.02
N LYS A 22 -33.72 -12.08 -14.00
CA LYS A 22 -35.09 -12.62 -14.05
C LYS A 22 -35.12 -14.12 -13.80
N LYS A 23 -34.05 -14.82 -14.11
CA LYS A 23 -33.93 -16.29 -13.99
C LYS A 23 -32.57 -16.62 -13.35
N GLY A 24 -32.48 -17.79 -12.75
CA GLY A 24 -31.22 -18.27 -12.16
C GLY A 24 -30.05 -18.33 -13.16
N ARG A 25 -30.37 -18.50 -14.45
CA ARG A 25 -29.36 -18.48 -15.52
C ARG A 25 -28.73 -17.08 -15.72
N ASP A 26 -29.50 -16.03 -15.52
CA ASP A 26 -29.02 -14.65 -15.66
C ASP A 26 -28.02 -14.35 -14.54
N LEU A 27 -28.29 -14.81 -13.33
CA LEU A 27 -27.36 -14.72 -12.21
C LEU A 27 -26.03 -15.46 -12.50
N ALA A 28 -26.10 -16.67 -13.07
CA ALA A 28 -24.90 -17.41 -13.46
C ALA A 28 -24.09 -16.66 -14.53
N ASN A 29 -24.76 -16.03 -15.49
CA ASN A 29 -24.10 -15.23 -16.54
C ASN A 29 -23.39 -14.00 -15.96
N ILE A 30 -24.03 -13.28 -15.04
CA ILE A 30 -23.42 -12.11 -14.36
C ILE A 30 -22.21 -12.55 -13.54
N LEU A 31 -22.32 -13.63 -12.79
CA LEU A 31 -21.18 -14.18 -12.03
C LEU A 31 -20.02 -14.61 -12.94
N ASN A 32 -20.33 -15.25 -14.06
CA ASN A 32 -19.32 -15.65 -15.05
C ASN A 32 -18.66 -14.44 -15.70
N ALA A 33 -19.41 -13.38 -16.01
CA ALA A 33 -18.85 -12.14 -16.52
C ALA A 33 -17.89 -11.50 -15.49
N GLY A 34 -18.30 -11.41 -14.22
CA GLY A 34 -17.44 -10.93 -13.14
C GLY A 34 -16.17 -11.78 -12.93
N LEU A 35 -16.26 -13.10 -13.06
CA LEU A 35 -15.09 -13.98 -12.99
C LEU A 35 -14.13 -13.77 -14.16
N LYS A 36 -14.63 -13.51 -15.36
CA LYS A 36 -13.78 -13.23 -16.53
C LYS A 36 -12.95 -11.94 -16.33
N THR A 37 -13.53 -10.89 -15.76
CA THR A 37 -12.79 -9.66 -15.44
C THR A 37 -11.76 -9.86 -14.32
N ALA A 38 -11.93 -10.86 -13.47
CA ALA A 38 -10.99 -11.19 -12.40
C ALA A 38 -9.78 -12.04 -12.86
N ILE A 39 -9.82 -12.66 -14.05
CA ILE A 39 -8.75 -13.54 -14.54
C ILE A 39 -7.39 -12.83 -14.62
N PRO A 40 -7.26 -11.63 -15.23
CA PRO A 40 -5.99 -10.89 -15.25
C PRO A 40 -5.47 -10.58 -13.85
N LEU A 41 -6.38 -10.19 -12.94
CA LEU A 41 -6.04 -9.94 -11.53
C LEU A 41 -5.49 -11.20 -10.86
N MET A 42 -6.14 -12.35 -11.04
CA MET A 42 -5.69 -13.62 -10.45
C MET A 42 -4.30 -14.01 -10.97
N THR A 43 -4.06 -13.88 -12.27
CA THR A 43 -2.77 -14.22 -12.89
C THR A 43 -1.65 -13.33 -12.36
N THR A 44 -1.89 -12.01 -12.31
CA THR A 44 -0.89 -11.05 -11.80
C THR A 44 -0.63 -11.26 -10.31
N THR A 45 -1.69 -11.49 -9.53
CA THR A 45 -1.57 -11.77 -8.09
C THR A 45 -0.80 -13.06 -7.84
N PHE A 46 -1.05 -14.12 -8.62
CA PHE A 46 -0.31 -15.39 -8.51
C PHE A 46 1.19 -15.17 -8.77
N MET A 47 1.55 -14.48 -9.85
CA MET A 47 2.96 -14.18 -10.17
C MET A 47 3.61 -13.30 -9.09
N ALA A 48 2.90 -12.30 -8.58
CA ALA A 48 3.37 -11.47 -7.48
C ALA A 48 3.61 -12.29 -6.20
N CYS A 49 2.70 -13.20 -5.85
CA CYS A 49 2.86 -14.09 -4.68
C CYS A 49 4.08 -15.00 -4.83
N VAL A 50 4.31 -15.57 -6.00
CA VAL A 50 5.49 -16.40 -6.28
C VAL A 50 6.77 -15.58 -6.12
N PHE A 51 6.82 -14.37 -6.69
CA PHE A 51 7.97 -13.47 -6.55
C PHE A 51 8.24 -13.14 -5.08
N ILE A 52 7.22 -12.74 -4.33
CA ILE A 52 7.33 -12.41 -2.90
C ILE A 52 7.84 -13.62 -2.10
N ASP A 53 7.32 -14.82 -2.37
CA ASP A 53 7.77 -16.04 -1.69
C ASP A 53 9.25 -16.34 -1.99
N MET A 54 9.68 -16.18 -3.25
CA MET A 54 11.09 -16.35 -3.63
C MET A 54 12.00 -15.34 -2.92
N VAL A 55 11.61 -14.07 -2.87
CA VAL A 55 12.39 -13.02 -2.19
C VAL A 55 12.41 -13.23 -0.68
N ASN A 56 11.32 -13.67 -0.08
CA ASN A 56 11.28 -14.02 1.35
C ASN A 56 12.19 -15.21 1.67
N LYS A 57 12.18 -16.24 0.83
CA LYS A 57 13.06 -17.41 0.98
C LYS A 57 14.55 -17.09 0.75
N SER A 58 14.87 -16.11 -0.08
CA SER A 58 16.25 -15.66 -0.31
C SER A 58 16.88 -14.94 0.88
N ASN A 59 16.10 -14.59 1.91
CA ASN A 59 16.51 -13.79 3.07
C ASN A 59 17.09 -12.41 2.73
N ILE A 60 16.97 -11.92 1.50
CA ILE A 60 17.50 -10.61 1.08
C ILE A 60 16.94 -9.50 1.97
N PHE A 61 15.64 -9.52 2.29
CA PHE A 61 15.04 -8.52 3.17
C PHE A 61 15.60 -8.57 4.59
N LYS A 62 15.93 -9.75 5.11
CA LYS A 62 16.58 -9.87 6.43
C LYS A 62 17.98 -9.27 6.41
N ILE A 63 18.73 -9.49 5.33
CA ILE A 63 20.09 -8.94 5.18
C ILE A 63 20.02 -7.42 5.13
N VAL A 64 19.14 -6.85 4.28
CA VAL A 64 18.95 -5.40 4.18
C VAL A 64 18.48 -4.79 5.50
N ALA A 65 17.58 -5.47 6.20
CA ALA A 65 17.08 -5.03 7.49
C ALA A 65 18.18 -5.06 8.58
N ILE A 66 19.01 -6.10 8.63
CA ILE A 66 20.14 -6.21 9.59
C ILE A 66 21.19 -5.14 9.27
N ALA A 67 21.60 -4.99 8.00
CA ALA A 67 22.55 -3.96 7.60
C ALA A 67 22.05 -2.55 7.95
N GLY A 68 20.77 -2.26 7.71
CA GLY A 68 20.14 -1.01 8.12
C GLY A 68 20.20 -0.77 9.63
N ALA A 69 19.94 -1.80 10.44
CA ALA A 69 20.00 -1.69 11.89
C ALA A 69 21.43 -1.48 12.44
N GLU A 70 22.44 -2.10 11.82
CA GLU A 70 23.85 -1.90 12.21
C GLU A 70 24.29 -0.46 11.94
N VAL A 71 23.92 0.11 10.80
CA VAL A 71 24.16 1.53 10.50
C VAL A 71 23.50 2.44 11.55
N LEU A 72 22.27 2.14 11.94
CA LEU A 72 21.52 2.88 12.95
C LEU A 72 22.17 2.79 14.35
N LYS A 73 22.62 1.60 14.77
CA LYS A 73 23.28 1.42 16.06
C LYS A 73 24.59 2.18 16.18
N GLY A 74 25.36 2.29 15.10
CA GLY A 74 26.65 2.98 15.09
C GLY A 74 26.57 4.50 15.16
N ALA A 75 25.41 5.08 14.87
CA ALA A 75 25.30 6.52 14.66
C ALA A 75 24.89 7.36 15.89
N HIS A 76 24.68 6.78 17.09
CA HIS A 76 24.16 7.47 18.30
C HIS A 76 23.03 8.47 18.00
N VAL A 77 22.07 8.03 17.20
CA VAL A 77 21.04 8.89 16.60
C VAL A 77 19.94 9.20 17.63
N GLY A 78 19.56 10.46 17.79
CA GLY A 78 18.43 10.86 18.61
C GLY A 78 17.08 10.30 18.09
N VAL A 79 16.02 10.45 18.87
CA VAL A 79 14.71 9.85 18.59
C VAL A 79 14.12 10.29 17.25
N LEU A 80 14.18 11.59 16.95
CA LEU A 80 13.59 12.15 15.72
C LEU A 80 14.31 11.65 14.46
N PRO A 81 15.64 11.70 14.34
CA PRO A 81 16.34 11.12 13.20
C PRO A 81 16.10 9.60 13.07
N LEU A 82 15.96 8.88 14.18
CA LEU A 82 15.64 7.46 14.15
C LEU A 82 14.25 7.20 13.53
N CYS A 83 13.25 7.98 13.91
CA CYS A 83 11.91 7.90 13.31
C CYS A 83 11.94 8.22 11.81
N LEU A 84 12.67 9.27 11.40
CA LEU A 84 12.81 9.64 9.99
C LEU A 84 13.49 8.53 9.19
N LEU A 85 14.50 7.90 9.77
CA LEU A 85 15.18 6.78 9.12
C LEU A 85 14.26 5.57 8.97
N VAL A 86 13.41 5.27 9.95
CA VAL A 86 12.38 4.23 9.83
C VAL A 86 11.40 4.55 8.69
N ILE A 87 10.97 5.80 8.57
CA ILE A 87 10.11 6.25 7.46
C ILE A 87 10.81 6.01 6.12
N ILE A 88 12.06 6.46 5.97
CA ILE A 88 12.84 6.32 4.73
C ILE A 88 13.04 4.85 4.37
N VAL A 89 13.50 4.02 5.31
CA VAL A 89 13.73 2.58 5.09
C VAL A 89 12.43 1.90 4.68
N THR A 90 11.34 2.20 5.35
CA THR A 90 10.03 1.63 5.01
C THR A 90 9.58 2.04 3.61
N THR A 91 9.76 3.31 3.26
CA THR A 91 9.46 3.84 1.92
C THR A 91 10.26 3.13 0.84
N LEU A 92 11.56 2.90 1.06
CA LEU A 92 12.43 2.21 0.10
C LEU A 92 12.11 0.72 -0.06
N VAL A 93 11.66 0.07 1.01
CA VAL A 93 11.27 -1.35 0.99
C VAL A 93 9.86 -1.55 0.38
N ASN A 94 9.03 -0.53 0.40
CA ASN A 94 7.63 -0.61 0.00
C ASN A 94 7.39 -1.11 -1.44
N PRO A 95 8.16 -0.71 -2.47
CA PRO A 95 7.99 -1.23 -3.82
C PRO A 95 8.15 -2.75 -3.94
N PHE A 96 8.92 -3.36 -3.03
CA PHE A 96 9.23 -4.80 -3.05
C PHE A 96 8.29 -5.63 -2.19
N MET A 97 7.60 -5.02 -1.23
CA MET A 97 6.68 -5.71 -0.31
C MET A 97 5.42 -4.89 -0.08
N THR A 98 4.30 -5.36 -0.61
CA THR A 98 2.99 -4.68 -0.45
C THR A 98 2.29 -4.98 0.87
N SER A 99 2.60 -6.14 1.48
CA SER A 99 1.96 -6.53 2.74
C SER A 99 2.54 -5.77 3.92
N GLY A 100 1.79 -4.79 4.45
CA GLY A 100 2.19 -4.01 5.62
C GLY A 100 2.40 -4.87 6.88
N SER A 101 1.61 -5.92 7.07
CA SER A 101 1.79 -6.82 8.22
C SER A 101 3.07 -7.65 8.12
N SER A 102 3.38 -8.18 6.95
CA SER A 102 4.61 -8.97 6.74
C SER A 102 5.86 -8.10 6.87
N LYS A 103 5.85 -6.87 6.35
CA LYS A 103 6.94 -5.91 6.54
C LYS A 103 7.15 -5.57 8.01
N TRP A 104 6.08 -5.33 8.74
CA TRP A 104 6.16 -5.04 10.17
C TRP A 104 6.78 -6.19 10.95
N LEU A 105 6.39 -7.43 10.67
CA LEU A 105 6.98 -8.61 11.30
C LEU A 105 8.50 -8.74 11.08
N LEU A 106 9.01 -8.23 9.96
CA LEU A 106 10.46 -8.21 9.68
C LEU A 106 11.16 -7.04 10.35
N ILE A 107 10.56 -5.87 10.38
CA ILE A 107 11.17 -4.63 10.86
C ILE A 107 11.03 -4.48 12.39
N ALA A 108 9.91 -4.90 12.98
CA ALA A 108 9.62 -4.73 14.40
C ALA A 108 10.66 -5.32 15.36
N PRO A 109 11.17 -6.56 15.16
CA PRO A 109 12.16 -7.14 16.06
C PRO A 109 13.47 -6.35 16.14
N MET A 110 13.70 -5.46 15.19
CA MET A 110 14.90 -4.62 15.12
C MET A 110 14.64 -3.23 15.65
N VAL A 111 13.56 -2.61 15.18
CA VAL A 111 13.26 -1.20 15.47
C VAL A 111 12.70 -1.04 16.89
N VAL A 112 11.81 -1.94 17.34
CA VAL A 112 11.19 -1.84 18.67
C VAL A 112 12.21 -1.86 19.81
N PRO A 113 13.21 -2.78 19.86
CA PRO A 113 14.25 -2.74 20.90
C PRO A 113 15.10 -1.48 20.84
N MET A 114 15.36 -0.91 19.65
CA MET A 114 16.12 0.33 19.51
C MET A 114 15.39 1.51 20.17
N PHE A 115 14.09 1.62 19.96
CA PHE A 115 13.26 2.64 20.61
C PHE A 115 13.20 2.42 22.12
N ALA A 116 13.11 1.17 22.57
CA ALA A 116 13.14 0.85 24.00
C ALA A 116 14.46 1.25 24.68
N VAL A 117 15.61 1.06 24.02
CA VAL A 117 16.92 1.51 24.53
C VAL A 117 16.99 3.04 24.68
N LEU A 118 16.28 3.79 23.85
CA LEU A 118 16.16 5.25 23.92
C LEU A 118 15.06 5.71 24.91
N HIS A 119 14.44 4.79 25.66
CA HIS A 119 13.28 5.04 26.53
C HIS A 119 12.09 5.68 25.79
N VAL A 120 11.94 5.40 24.51
CA VAL A 120 10.84 5.89 23.67
C VAL A 120 9.79 4.81 23.52
N HIS A 121 8.54 5.20 23.62
CA HIS A 121 7.42 4.27 23.49
C HIS A 121 7.39 3.61 22.09
N PRO A 122 7.30 2.26 22.00
CA PRO A 122 7.31 1.53 20.72
C PRO A 122 6.22 1.95 19.72
N ALA A 123 5.16 2.61 20.17
CA ALA A 123 4.12 3.16 19.31
C ALA A 123 4.67 4.20 18.30
N TYR A 124 5.74 4.95 18.68
CA TYR A 124 6.39 5.89 17.77
C TYR A 124 7.11 5.16 16.63
N ALA A 125 7.72 4.02 16.92
CA ALA A 125 8.31 3.16 15.91
C ALA A 125 7.25 2.66 14.90
N GLN A 126 6.11 2.21 15.43
CA GLN A 126 5.01 1.73 14.59
C GLN A 126 4.38 2.86 13.77
N LEU A 127 4.23 4.05 14.34
CA LEU A 127 3.68 5.20 13.63
C LEU A 127 4.62 5.64 12.50
N ALA A 128 5.92 5.76 12.75
CA ALA A 128 6.92 6.07 11.74
C ALA A 128 6.90 5.03 10.60
N TYR A 129 6.86 3.74 10.95
CA TYR A 129 6.69 2.67 9.99
C TYR A 129 5.41 2.84 9.15
N ARG A 130 4.27 3.16 9.78
CA ARG A 130 2.97 3.31 9.11
C ARG A 130 2.94 4.51 8.17
N ILE A 131 3.62 5.60 8.49
CA ILE A 131 3.73 6.76 7.60
C ILE A 131 4.46 6.36 6.31
N GLY A 132 5.62 5.72 6.41
CA GLY A 132 6.35 5.22 5.24
C GLY A 132 5.55 4.22 4.42
N ASP A 133 4.91 3.25 5.08
CA ASP A 133 4.11 2.22 4.44
C ASP A 133 2.88 2.79 3.72
N SER A 134 2.06 3.57 4.41
CA SER A 134 0.77 4.01 3.90
C SER A 134 0.89 5.03 2.78
N CYS A 135 1.86 5.95 2.86
CA CYS A 135 2.03 7.01 1.87
C CYS A 135 2.55 6.49 0.52
N THR A 136 3.36 5.43 0.53
CA THR A 136 4.04 4.94 -0.67
C THR A 136 3.50 3.61 -1.21
N ASN A 137 2.55 3.00 -0.51
CA ASN A 137 1.96 1.72 -0.92
C ASN A 137 1.26 1.78 -2.28
N ILE A 138 0.66 2.92 -2.61
CA ILE A 138 -0.02 3.14 -3.90
C ILE A 138 0.96 3.14 -5.09
N CYS A 139 2.24 3.45 -4.85
CA CYS A 139 3.29 3.44 -5.87
C CYS A 139 3.98 2.08 -6.01
N SER A 140 3.51 1.04 -5.32
CA SER A 140 4.10 -0.28 -5.44
C SER A 140 3.64 -0.98 -6.72
N PRO A 141 4.57 -1.48 -7.57
CA PRO A 141 4.22 -2.26 -8.76
C PRO A 141 3.53 -3.58 -8.43
N LEU A 142 3.64 -4.05 -7.20
CA LEU A 142 3.04 -5.28 -6.72
C LEU A 142 1.66 -5.05 -6.05
N HIS A 143 1.12 -3.84 -6.14
CA HIS A 143 -0.17 -3.53 -5.54
C HIS A 143 -1.29 -4.33 -6.21
N SER A 144 -2.05 -5.08 -5.44
CA SER A 144 -3.06 -6.02 -5.94
C SER A 144 -4.20 -5.38 -6.73
N ALA A 145 -4.51 -4.11 -6.49
CA ALA A 145 -5.54 -3.39 -7.22
C ALA A 145 -5.04 -2.79 -8.56
N LEU A 146 -3.75 -2.80 -8.83
CA LEU A 146 -3.16 -2.16 -10.00
C LEU A 146 -3.70 -2.72 -11.33
N PRO A 147 -3.82 -4.04 -11.53
CA PRO A 147 -4.41 -4.60 -12.76
C PRO A 147 -5.88 -4.22 -12.96
N VAL A 148 -6.63 -4.11 -11.86
CA VAL A 148 -8.05 -3.68 -11.91
C VAL A 148 -8.14 -2.22 -12.34
N ILE A 149 -7.28 -1.36 -11.80
CA ILE A 149 -7.24 0.06 -12.15
C ILE A 149 -6.86 0.23 -13.62
N ILE A 150 -5.86 -0.52 -14.11
CA ILE A 150 -5.46 -0.50 -15.52
C ILE A 150 -6.65 -0.91 -16.40
N GLY A 151 -7.28 -2.04 -16.10
CA GLY A 151 -8.42 -2.52 -16.89
C GLY A 151 -9.60 -1.55 -16.93
N LEU A 152 -9.92 -0.89 -15.82
CA LEU A 152 -10.95 0.15 -15.77
C LEU A 152 -10.56 1.38 -16.60
N LEU A 153 -9.30 1.80 -16.54
CA LEU A 153 -8.84 2.94 -17.34
C LEU A 153 -8.85 2.62 -18.82
N GLU A 154 -8.47 1.41 -19.24
CA GLU A 154 -8.56 0.95 -20.63
C GLU A 154 -10.02 0.92 -21.11
N GLU A 155 -10.95 0.47 -20.26
CA GLU A 155 -12.39 0.48 -20.58
C GLU A 155 -12.90 1.92 -20.77
N TYR A 156 -12.61 2.84 -19.85
CA TYR A 156 -12.99 4.26 -19.99
C TYR A 156 -12.33 4.95 -21.18
N GLN A 157 -11.12 4.54 -21.52
CA GLN A 157 -10.43 5.02 -22.71
C GLN A 157 -11.14 4.55 -23.99
N ALA A 158 -11.53 3.28 -24.04
CA ALA A 158 -12.27 2.71 -25.19
C ALA A 158 -13.65 3.36 -25.36
N GLU A 159 -14.30 3.77 -24.27
CA GLU A 159 -15.56 4.51 -24.27
C GLU A 159 -15.39 6.01 -24.61
N GLY A 160 -14.15 6.49 -24.80
CA GLY A 160 -13.88 7.90 -25.10
C GLY A 160 -14.11 8.87 -23.95
N LEU A 161 -14.19 8.36 -22.72
CA LEU A 161 -14.41 9.15 -21.50
C LEU A 161 -13.15 9.83 -20.99
N ILE A 162 -11.96 9.36 -21.42
CA ILE A 162 -10.69 9.98 -21.07
C ILE A 162 -10.33 10.99 -22.16
N PRO A 163 -10.30 12.31 -21.86
CA PRO A 163 -9.94 13.33 -22.82
C PRO A 163 -8.47 13.23 -23.23
N LEU A 164 -8.19 13.49 -24.50
CA LEU A 164 -6.81 13.63 -25.00
C LEU A 164 -6.13 14.81 -24.31
N ARG A 165 -4.85 14.66 -24.00
CA ARG A 165 -4.05 15.78 -23.50
C ARG A 165 -3.87 16.84 -24.60
N PRO A 166 -3.81 18.13 -24.24
CA PRO A 166 -3.57 19.19 -25.20
C PRO A 166 -2.28 18.93 -26.00
N GLY A 167 -2.41 18.73 -27.33
CA GLY A 167 -1.29 18.48 -28.25
C GLY A 167 -1.03 17.01 -28.59
N GLU A 168 -1.76 16.05 -28.02
CA GLU A 168 -1.67 14.64 -28.39
C GLU A 168 -2.77 14.30 -29.42
N THR A 169 -2.41 13.60 -30.49
CA THR A 169 -3.31 13.15 -31.54
C THR A 169 -3.76 11.71 -31.36
N GLU A 170 -3.03 10.94 -30.55
CA GLU A 170 -3.33 9.56 -30.23
C GLU A 170 -3.49 9.39 -28.73
N GLN A 171 -4.33 8.47 -28.33
CA GLN A 171 -4.49 8.15 -26.91
C GLN A 171 -3.26 7.35 -26.43
N PRO A 172 -2.61 7.77 -25.33
CA PRO A 172 -1.47 7.04 -24.80
C PRO A 172 -1.88 5.65 -24.32
N GLU A 173 -1.03 4.65 -24.52
CA GLU A 173 -1.24 3.33 -23.95
C GLU A 173 -1.31 3.41 -22.43
N ILE A 174 -2.39 2.90 -21.87
CA ILE A 174 -2.55 2.82 -20.42
C ILE A 174 -1.79 1.61 -19.89
N GLY A 175 -0.79 1.89 -19.09
CA GLY A 175 0.04 0.86 -18.47
C GLY A 175 0.46 1.24 -17.06
N MET A 176 1.33 0.41 -16.47
CA MET A 176 1.89 0.69 -15.14
C MET A 176 2.57 2.06 -15.07
N GLY A 177 3.28 2.48 -16.12
CA GLY A 177 3.96 3.78 -16.20
C GLY A 177 2.99 4.95 -16.07
N THR A 178 1.82 4.85 -16.68
CA THR A 178 0.75 5.87 -16.61
C THR A 178 0.29 6.04 -15.16
N ILE A 179 0.03 4.92 -14.46
CA ILE A 179 -0.42 4.98 -13.06
C ILE A 179 0.67 5.54 -12.17
N PHE A 180 1.93 5.13 -12.35
CA PHE A 180 3.03 5.64 -11.54
C PHE A 180 3.27 7.14 -11.77
N SER A 181 3.20 7.62 -13.00
CA SER A 181 3.34 9.05 -13.29
C SER A 181 2.27 9.89 -12.59
N LEU A 182 1.09 9.34 -12.40
CA LEU A 182 -0.01 10.00 -11.70
C LEU A 182 0.10 9.87 -10.17
N THR A 183 0.49 8.70 -9.66
CA THR A 183 0.45 8.41 -8.22
C THR A 183 1.70 8.87 -7.46
N ILE A 184 2.88 8.87 -8.09
CA ILE A 184 4.13 9.29 -7.44
C ILE A 184 4.06 10.72 -6.89
N PRO A 185 3.59 11.74 -7.62
CA PRO A 185 3.50 13.10 -7.08
C PRO A 185 2.61 13.17 -5.83
N TYR A 186 1.46 12.51 -5.86
CA TYR A 186 0.54 12.47 -4.71
C TYR A 186 1.15 11.75 -3.51
N SER A 187 1.83 10.64 -3.75
CA SER A 187 2.53 9.87 -2.73
C SER A 187 3.63 10.70 -2.05
N MET A 188 4.41 11.45 -2.84
CA MET A 188 5.47 12.33 -2.32
C MET A 188 4.90 13.49 -1.49
N VAL A 189 3.83 14.13 -1.95
CA VAL A 189 3.15 15.19 -1.18
C VAL A 189 2.58 14.62 0.12
N LEU A 190 1.92 13.46 0.05
CA LEU A 190 1.35 12.81 1.23
C LEU A 190 2.44 12.41 2.23
N LEU A 191 3.53 11.80 1.76
CA LEU A 191 4.67 11.43 2.59
C LEU A 191 5.30 12.64 3.27
N SER A 192 5.51 13.73 2.53
CA SER A 192 6.06 14.97 3.07
C SER A 192 5.13 15.58 4.12
N THR A 193 3.84 15.67 3.82
CA THR A 193 2.84 16.24 4.74
C THR A 193 2.74 15.42 6.02
N MET A 194 2.65 14.09 5.92
CA MET A 194 2.57 13.21 7.08
C MET A 194 3.86 13.21 7.90
N THR A 195 5.02 13.29 7.25
CA THR A 195 6.31 13.39 7.94
C THR A 195 6.44 14.72 8.67
N VAL A 196 6.07 15.84 8.06
CA VAL A 196 6.08 17.16 8.70
C VAL A 196 5.11 17.20 9.88
N MET A 197 3.89 16.70 9.69
CA MET A 197 2.91 16.57 10.77
C MET A 197 3.44 15.73 11.93
N PHE A 198 4.10 14.63 11.66
CA PHE A 198 4.71 13.77 12.66
C PHE A 198 5.83 14.47 13.42
N ILE A 199 6.69 15.23 12.72
CA ILE A 199 7.75 16.03 13.35
C ILE A 199 7.14 17.08 14.29
N ILE A 200 6.13 17.83 13.82
CA ILE A 200 5.43 18.82 14.64
C ILE A 200 4.83 18.16 15.88
N TRP A 201 4.18 17.00 15.72
CA TRP A 201 3.58 16.25 16.81
C TRP A 201 4.60 15.82 17.86
N MET A 202 5.78 15.35 17.42
CA MET A 202 6.88 14.98 18.31
C MET A 202 7.48 16.21 19.03
N VAL A 203 7.68 17.31 18.32
CA VAL A 203 8.25 18.56 18.91
C VAL A 203 7.31 19.15 19.94
N LEU A 204 6.00 19.10 19.71
CA LEU A 204 4.99 19.55 20.67
C LEU A 204 4.80 18.58 21.86
N GLY A 205 5.41 17.40 21.83
CA GLY A 205 5.30 16.40 22.89
C GLY A 205 3.88 15.83 23.04
N LEU A 206 3.08 15.86 21.97
CA LEU A 206 1.68 15.40 22.01
C LEU A 206 1.61 13.86 22.09
N PRO A 207 0.65 13.30 22.85
CA PRO A 207 0.47 11.86 22.93
C PRO A 207 -0.06 11.31 21.59
N ILE A 208 0.44 10.14 21.18
CA ILE A 208 -0.03 9.47 19.94
C ILE A 208 -1.37 8.77 20.15
N GLY A 209 -1.69 8.46 21.40
CA GLY A 209 -2.92 7.78 21.77
C GLY A 209 -3.22 7.90 23.25
N PRO A 210 -4.37 7.37 23.73
CA PRO A 210 -4.73 7.44 25.13
C PRO A 210 -3.65 6.80 26.01
N GLY A 211 -3.00 7.61 26.87
CA GLY A 211 -1.95 7.16 27.77
C GLY A 211 -0.59 6.84 27.14
N VAL A 212 -0.38 7.16 25.86
CA VAL A 212 0.89 6.93 25.15
C VAL A 212 1.66 8.24 25.06
N THR A 213 2.56 8.45 26.01
CA THR A 213 3.54 9.55 25.98
C THR A 213 4.77 9.17 25.16
N MET A 214 5.59 10.16 24.79
CA MET A 214 6.79 9.93 23.98
C MET A 214 7.81 9.07 24.71
N TYR A 215 8.00 9.30 25.96
CA TYR A 215 8.94 8.56 26.81
C TYR A 215 8.21 7.61 27.76
N ILE A 216 8.83 6.45 28.01
CA ILE A 216 8.36 5.43 28.95
C ILE A 216 8.82 5.79 30.34
#